data_7066654b0367410f5866be94d29d7e89
#
_entry.id   7066654b0367410f5866be94d29d7e89
#
_cell.length_a   1.000
_cell.length_b   1.000
_cell.length_c   1.000
_cell.angle_alpha   90.00
_cell.angle_beta   90.00
_cell.angle_gamma   90.00
#
_symmetry.space_group_name_H-M   'P 1'
#
loop_
_entity.id
_entity.type
_entity.pdbx_description
1 polymer ?
#
loop_
_entity_poly.entity_id
_entity_poly.type
_entity_poly.pdbx_seq_one_letter_code
_entity_poly.pdbx_strand_id
1 'polypeptide(L)'
;MRIALAQILAGTDPAANLALVADFTRRAADGGARLVIFPEATMCRFGVPLRPIAEPIDGPWADAVRAVAADAGVTVFAGMFTPAADGRVNNTLLATGAGVDAGYDKIHLYDAFGFTESDTVAPGREPVVVAVEGVGVGITLCYDIRFPYLY
;
A
#
# COMPACT_ATOMS: atom_id res chain seq x y z
N MET A 1 14.47 -15.29 1.25
CA MET A 1 13.08 -14.86 1.51
C MET A 1 12.20 -15.18 0.31
N ARG A 2 10.99 -15.76 0.51
CA ARG A 2 10.00 -15.95 -0.56
C ARG A 2 9.02 -14.78 -0.55
N ILE A 3 8.77 -14.20 -1.73
CA ILE A 3 7.86 -13.07 -1.90
C ILE A 3 6.67 -13.53 -2.74
N ALA A 4 5.46 -13.15 -2.35
CA ALA A 4 4.25 -13.32 -3.14
C ALA A 4 3.79 -11.96 -3.68
N LEU A 5 3.51 -11.91 -4.96
CA LEU A 5 2.87 -10.75 -5.62
C LEU A 5 1.39 -11.07 -5.78
N ALA A 6 0.54 -10.37 -5.04
CA ALA A 6 -0.90 -10.54 -5.07
C ALA A 6 -1.50 -9.72 -6.23
N GLN A 7 -1.78 -10.37 -7.34
CA GLN A 7 -2.44 -9.73 -8.47
C GLN A 7 -3.96 -9.79 -8.25
N ILE A 8 -4.54 -8.69 -7.79
CA ILE A 8 -5.97 -8.56 -7.51
C ILE A 8 -6.59 -7.44 -8.37
N LEU A 9 -7.90 -7.46 -8.50
CA LEU A 9 -8.69 -6.36 -9.02
C LEU A 9 -9.44 -5.69 -7.86
N ALA A 10 -8.89 -4.58 -7.36
CA ALA A 10 -9.55 -3.81 -6.31
C ALA A 10 -10.84 -3.15 -6.84
N GLY A 11 -11.89 -3.20 -6.04
CA GLY A 11 -13.14 -2.48 -6.25
C GLY A 11 -13.12 -1.09 -5.58
N THR A 12 -14.30 -0.51 -5.40
CA THR A 12 -14.51 0.78 -4.71
C THR A 12 -14.89 0.62 -3.25
N ASP A 13 -15.14 -0.60 -2.78
CA ASP A 13 -15.51 -0.91 -1.40
C ASP A 13 -14.28 -1.39 -0.61
N PRO A 14 -13.77 -0.59 0.36
CA PRO A 14 -12.63 -0.96 1.17
C PRO A 14 -12.81 -2.26 1.96
N ALA A 15 -14.03 -2.57 2.41
CA ALA A 15 -14.29 -3.80 3.17
C ALA A 15 -14.20 -5.05 2.28
N ALA A 16 -14.75 -4.98 1.07
CA ALA A 16 -14.62 -6.06 0.10
C ALA A 16 -13.15 -6.27 -0.32
N ASN A 17 -12.40 -5.19 -0.50
CA ASN A 17 -10.98 -5.26 -0.84
C ASN A 17 -10.15 -5.82 0.32
N LEU A 18 -10.48 -5.50 1.57
CA LEU A 18 -9.85 -6.09 2.76
C LEU A 18 -10.04 -7.62 2.80
N ALA A 19 -11.21 -8.11 2.40
CA ALA A 19 -11.44 -9.55 2.31
C ALA A 19 -10.52 -10.22 1.27
N LEU A 20 -10.23 -9.54 0.14
CA LEU A 20 -9.23 -10.00 -0.82
C LEU A 20 -7.82 -10.00 -0.20
N VAL A 21 -7.46 -8.94 0.55
CA VAL A 21 -6.17 -8.89 1.25
C VAL A 21 -6.03 -10.08 2.20
N ALA A 22 -7.06 -10.37 3.00
CA ALA A 22 -7.03 -11.50 3.93
C ALA A 22 -6.89 -12.85 3.22
N ASP A 23 -7.66 -13.10 2.15
CA ASP A 23 -7.61 -14.36 1.42
C ASP A 23 -6.26 -14.59 0.74
N PHE A 24 -5.76 -13.58 0.01
CA PHE A 24 -4.49 -13.71 -0.70
C PHE A 24 -3.31 -13.80 0.26
N THR A 25 -3.33 -13.08 1.39
CA THR A 25 -2.29 -13.17 2.42
C THR A 25 -2.22 -14.58 3.00
N ARG A 26 -3.36 -15.16 3.39
CA ARG A 26 -3.41 -16.54 3.91
C ARG A 26 -2.84 -17.52 2.89
N ARG A 27 -3.31 -17.48 1.64
CA ARG A 27 -2.83 -18.37 0.56
C ARG A 27 -1.33 -18.20 0.31
N ALA A 28 -0.81 -16.99 0.37
CA ALA A 28 0.61 -16.72 0.21
C ALA A 28 1.43 -17.30 1.38
N ALA A 29 0.94 -17.13 2.61
CA ALA A 29 1.56 -17.69 3.81
C ALA A 29 1.58 -19.23 3.78
N ASP A 30 0.48 -19.89 3.38
CA ASP A 30 0.39 -21.32 3.17
C ASP A 30 1.39 -21.82 2.11
N GLY A 31 1.66 -21.00 1.10
CA GLY A 31 2.70 -21.20 0.08
C GLY A 31 4.13 -20.90 0.56
N GLY A 32 4.31 -20.51 1.83
CA GLY A 32 5.60 -20.22 2.46
C GLY A 32 6.17 -18.84 2.11
N ALA A 33 5.35 -17.88 1.67
CA ALA A 33 5.78 -16.50 1.50
C ALA A 33 6.05 -15.85 2.88
N ARG A 34 7.02 -14.94 2.90
CA ARG A 34 7.37 -14.12 4.07
C ARG A 34 7.02 -12.65 3.88
N LEU A 35 6.88 -12.24 2.63
CA LEU A 35 6.40 -10.92 2.22
C LEU A 35 5.30 -11.10 1.17
N VAL A 36 4.18 -10.42 1.36
CA VAL A 36 3.07 -10.37 0.40
C VAL A 36 2.89 -8.93 -0.05
N ILE A 37 2.95 -8.68 -1.35
CA ILE A 37 2.86 -7.34 -1.93
C ILE A 37 1.57 -7.25 -2.74
N PHE A 38 0.72 -6.31 -2.35
CA PHE A 38 -0.51 -5.93 -3.04
C PHE A 38 -0.27 -4.72 -3.95
N PRO A 39 -1.15 -4.49 -4.94
CA PRO A 39 -1.04 -3.34 -5.83
C PRO A 39 -1.20 -1.98 -5.13
N GLU A 40 -0.77 -0.91 -5.82
CA GLU A 40 -1.24 0.44 -5.55
C GLU A 40 -2.78 0.47 -5.46
N ALA A 41 -3.34 1.34 -4.60
CA ALA A 41 -4.79 1.53 -4.50
C ALA A 41 -5.57 0.25 -4.14
N THR A 42 -4.96 -0.64 -3.34
CA THR A 42 -5.61 -1.87 -2.86
C THR A 42 -6.83 -1.57 -2.00
N MET A 43 -6.77 -0.55 -1.13
CA MET A 43 -7.90 -0.14 -0.29
C MET A 43 -9.12 0.25 -1.13
N CYS A 44 -8.92 1.00 -2.20
CA CYS A 44 -9.96 1.45 -3.12
C CYS A 44 -9.31 1.82 -4.46
N ARG A 45 -9.88 1.37 -5.58
CA ARG A 45 -9.37 1.74 -6.90
C ARG A 45 -9.58 3.24 -7.20
N PHE A 46 -8.72 3.78 -8.05
CA PHE A 46 -8.93 5.11 -8.64
C PHE A 46 -10.23 5.22 -9.46
N GLY A 47 -10.64 6.46 -9.75
CA GLY A 47 -11.82 6.76 -10.56
C GLY A 47 -13.09 7.04 -9.74
N VAL A 48 -12.95 7.14 -8.42
CA VAL A 48 -13.99 7.61 -7.48
C VAL A 48 -13.40 8.67 -6.56
N PRO A 49 -14.22 9.50 -5.88
CA PRO A 49 -13.73 10.43 -4.87
C PRO A 49 -13.00 9.68 -3.74
N LEU A 50 -11.71 9.95 -3.56
CA LEU A 50 -10.86 9.25 -2.58
C LEU A 50 -10.93 9.84 -1.18
N ARG A 51 -11.19 11.16 -1.06
CA ARG A 51 -11.23 11.86 0.23
C ARG A 51 -12.23 11.26 1.25
N PRO A 52 -13.45 10.85 0.87
CA PRO A 52 -14.37 10.20 1.80
C PRO A 52 -13.95 8.81 2.25
N ILE A 53 -13.01 8.19 1.53
CA ILE A 53 -12.52 6.81 1.76
C ILE A 53 -11.22 6.82 2.55
N ALA A 54 -10.44 7.91 2.44
CA ALA A 54 -9.14 8.02 3.11
C ALA A 54 -9.28 7.91 4.63
N GLU A 55 -8.43 7.09 5.22
CA GLU A 55 -8.33 6.89 6.67
C GLU A 55 -6.90 7.19 7.15
N PRO A 56 -6.69 7.61 8.40
CA PRO A 56 -5.35 7.70 8.97
C PRO A 56 -4.61 6.36 8.87
N ILE A 57 -3.27 6.41 8.85
CA ILE A 57 -2.46 5.19 8.78
C ILE A 57 -2.62 4.27 10.01
N ASP A 58 -3.13 4.81 11.10
CA ASP A 58 -3.57 4.11 12.31
C ASP A 58 -5.10 3.95 12.37
N GLY A 59 -5.77 4.03 11.24
CA GLY A 59 -7.22 3.87 11.11
C GLY A 59 -7.66 2.41 10.97
N PRO A 60 -8.99 2.19 10.97
CA PRO A 60 -9.58 0.85 11.03
C PRO A 60 -9.15 -0.09 9.89
N TRP A 61 -9.01 0.43 8.65
CA TRP A 61 -8.60 -0.40 7.53
C TRP A 61 -7.15 -0.87 7.68
N ALA A 62 -6.25 0.04 8.07
CA ALA A 62 -4.85 -0.29 8.31
C ALA A 62 -4.69 -1.27 9.47
N ASP A 63 -5.46 -1.10 10.56
CA ASP A 63 -5.46 -2.01 11.70
C ASP A 63 -5.94 -3.41 11.32
N ALA A 64 -6.94 -3.51 10.44
CA ALA A 64 -7.39 -4.79 9.93
C ALA A 64 -6.32 -5.47 9.05
N VAL A 65 -5.57 -4.71 8.23
CA VAL A 65 -4.41 -5.26 7.48
C VAL A 65 -3.31 -5.73 8.44
N ARG A 66 -3.04 -4.99 9.52
CA ARG A 66 -2.09 -5.39 10.58
C ARG A 66 -2.51 -6.72 11.22
N ALA A 67 -3.79 -6.87 11.53
CA ALA A 67 -4.31 -8.12 12.09
C ALA A 67 -4.13 -9.29 11.11
N VAL A 68 -4.46 -9.09 9.82
CA VAL A 68 -4.26 -10.11 8.78
C VAL A 68 -2.79 -10.52 8.67
N ALA A 69 -1.86 -9.56 8.69
CA ALA A 69 -0.42 -9.83 8.62
C ALA A 69 0.08 -10.60 9.85
N ALA A 70 -0.39 -10.21 11.05
CA ALA A 70 -0.04 -10.86 12.31
C ALA A 70 -0.56 -12.31 12.37
N ASP A 71 -1.83 -12.53 12.01
CA ASP A 71 -2.47 -13.85 12.01
C ASP A 71 -1.77 -14.82 11.04
N ALA A 72 -1.33 -14.31 9.89
CA ALA A 72 -0.62 -15.11 8.90
C ALA A 72 0.90 -15.24 9.18
N GLY A 73 1.46 -14.46 10.11
CA GLY A 73 2.88 -14.45 10.44
C GLY A 73 3.79 -13.99 9.31
N VAL A 74 3.32 -13.06 8.48
CA VAL A 74 4.04 -12.54 7.30
C VAL A 74 4.08 -11.00 7.32
N THR A 75 4.94 -10.42 6.51
CA THR A 75 4.87 -8.98 6.21
C THR A 75 3.94 -8.74 5.02
N VAL A 76 3.10 -7.72 5.10
CA VAL A 76 2.15 -7.30 4.06
C VAL A 76 2.46 -5.87 3.63
N PHE A 77 2.53 -5.65 2.32
CA PHE A 77 2.55 -4.33 1.71
C PHE A 77 1.24 -4.11 0.96
N ALA A 78 0.46 -3.10 1.34
CA ALA A 78 -0.85 -2.82 0.74
C ALA A 78 -1.07 -1.33 0.52
N GLY A 79 -1.52 -0.94 -0.68
CA GLY A 79 -1.83 0.44 -1.02
C GLY A 79 -3.13 0.91 -0.37
N MET A 80 -3.09 2.10 0.23
CA MET A 80 -4.24 2.77 0.85
C MET A 80 -4.21 4.27 0.56
N PHE A 81 -5.22 4.99 1.00
CA PHE A 81 -5.26 6.45 0.95
C PHE A 81 -5.36 7.02 2.35
N THR A 82 -4.49 8.01 2.67
CA THR A 82 -4.53 8.71 3.95
C THR A 82 -4.85 10.20 3.75
N PRO A 83 -5.45 10.89 4.74
CA PRO A 83 -5.70 12.32 4.62
C PRO A 83 -4.41 13.11 4.53
N ALA A 84 -4.30 14.03 3.57
CA ALA A 84 -3.21 14.99 3.49
C ALA A 84 -3.56 16.30 4.21
N ALA A 85 -2.53 17.01 4.70
CA ALA A 85 -2.70 18.25 5.46
C ALA A 85 -3.35 19.40 4.66
N ASP A 86 -3.22 19.39 3.35
CA ASP A 86 -3.77 20.41 2.43
C ASP A 86 -5.20 20.09 1.92
N GLY A 87 -5.82 19.05 2.46
CA GLY A 87 -7.18 18.64 2.12
C GLY A 87 -7.28 17.68 0.93
N ARG A 88 -6.15 17.32 0.31
CA ARG A 88 -6.03 16.19 -0.63
C ARG A 88 -5.91 14.88 0.15
N VAL A 89 -5.58 13.81 -0.55
CA VAL A 89 -5.19 12.52 0.06
C VAL A 89 -3.72 12.24 -0.26
N ASN A 90 -3.06 11.40 0.55
CA ASN A 90 -1.82 10.76 0.15
C ASN A 90 -2.14 9.40 -0.47
N ASN A 91 -1.35 8.99 -1.45
CA ASN A 91 -1.34 7.64 -1.98
C ASN A 91 -0.26 6.88 -1.20
N THR A 92 -0.70 6.14 -0.21
CA THR A 92 0.16 5.56 0.83
C THR A 92 0.30 4.05 0.65
N LEU A 93 1.50 3.52 0.77
CA LEU A 93 1.73 2.09 0.96
C LEU A 93 1.96 1.81 2.44
N LEU A 94 1.07 1.01 3.03
CA LEU A 94 1.25 0.45 4.36
C LEU A 94 2.14 -0.79 4.25
N ALA A 95 3.24 -0.82 5.02
CA ALA A 95 4.10 -1.98 5.22
C ALA A 95 3.96 -2.43 6.67
N THR A 96 3.44 -3.64 6.91
CA THR A 96 3.14 -4.09 8.28
C THR A 96 3.33 -5.61 8.45
N GLY A 97 3.55 -6.05 9.70
CA GLY A 97 3.70 -7.44 10.10
C GLY A 97 5.14 -7.89 10.29
N ALA A 98 5.35 -8.94 11.10
CA ALA A 98 6.66 -9.53 11.39
C ALA A 98 7.73 -8.51 11.86
N GLY A 99 7.31 -7.53 12.68
CA GLY A 99 8.20 -6.49 13.22
C GLY A 99 8.37 -5.27 12.32
N VAL A 100 7.66 -5.20 11.20
CA VAL A 100 7.58 -4.03 10.31
C VAL A 100 6.30 -3.26 10.61
N ASP A 101 6.36 -1.94 10.70
CA ASP A 101 5.20 -1.04 10.67
C ASP A 101 5.66 0.33 10.15
N ALA A 102 5.34 0.62 8.90
CA ALA A 102 5.75 1.84 8.21
C ALA A 102 4.74 2.26 7.15
N GLY A 103 4.72 3.56 6.84
CA GLY A 103 3.97 4.12 5.71
C GLY A 103 4.91 4.81 4.74
N TYR A 104 4.65 4.66 3.45
CA TYR A 104 5.32 5.36 2.39
C TYR A 104 4.30 6.11 1.54
N ASP A 105 4.41 7.43 1.47
CA ASP A 105 3.59 8.24 0.58
C ASP A 105 4.29 8.37 -0.78
N LYS A 106 3.58 8.05 -1.84
CA LYS A 106 4.08 8.12 -3.22
C LYS A 106 4.70 9.47 -3.52
N ILE A 107 5.97 9.49 -3.95
CA ILE A 107 6.73 10.72 -4.19
C ILE A 107 6.40 11.27 -5.58
N HIS A 108 6.39 10.43 -6.62
CA HIS A 108 6.18 10.86 -8.00
C HIS A 108 4.77 10.57 -8.46
N LEU A 109 3.98 11.64 -8.57
CA LEU A 109 2.59 11.54 -9.01
C LEU A 109 2.51 11.44 -10.54
N TYR A 110 1.48 10.75 -11.01
CA TYR A 110 1.27 10.54 -12.44
C TYR A 110 0.45 11.69 -13.03
N ASP A 111 1.17 12.72 -13.51
CA ASP A 111 0.61 13.88 -14.20
C ASP A 111 1.01 13.79 -15.68
N ALA A 112 0.32 12.94 -16.42
CA ALA A 112 0.64 12.69 -17.82
C ALA A 112 -0.58 12.22 -18.62
N PHE A 113 -0.54 12.43 -19.94
CA PHE A 113 -1.56 11.98 -20.90
C PHE A 113 -2.98 12.42 -20.56
N GLY A 114 -3.14 13.64 -20.01
CA GLY A 114 -4.45 14.20 -19.65
C GLY A 114 -5.00 13.72 -18.31
N PHE A 115 -4.23 12.93 -17.57
CA PHE A 115 -4.52 12.60 -16.18
C PHE A 115 -3.61 13.40 -15.26
N THR A 116 -4.16 13.99 -14.20
CA THR A 116 -3.43 14.80 -13.21
C THR A 116 -3.71 14.24 -11.81
N GLU A 117 -2.84 13.33 -11.35
CA GLU A 117 -2.97 12.72 -10.03
C GLU A 117 -2.82 13.79 -8.93
N SER A 118 -1.98 14.81 -9.17
CA SER A 118 -1.72 15.90 -8.22
C SER A 118 -2.94 16.80 -7.93
N ASP A 119 -4.00 16.74 -8.73
CA ASP A 119 -5.24 17.47 -8.40
C ASP A 119 -5.89 16.95 -7.11
N THR A 120 -5.74 15.67 -6.82
CA THR A 120 -6.40 15.00 -5.68
C THR A 120 -5.44 14.36 -4.70
N VAL A 121 -4.21 14.06 -5.11
CA VAL A 121 -3.17 13.41 -4.31
C VAL A 121 -2.05 14.38 -4.00
N ALA A 122 -1.61 14.44 -2.75
CA ALA A 122 -0.42 15.19 -2.33
C ALA A 122 0.83 14.31 -2.49
N PRO A 123 1.96 14.84 -2.98
CA PRO A 123 3.19 14.07 -3.12
C PRO A 123 3.84 13.81 -1.76
N GLY A 124 4.36 12.60 -1.58
CA GLY A 124 5.30 12.27 -0.52
C GLY A 124 6.65 12.94 -0.71
N ARG A 125 7.54 12.81 0.29
CA ARG A 125 8.87 13.46 0.27
C ARG A 125 10.01 12.55 0.70
N GLU A 126 9.71 11.53 1.48
CA GLU A 126 10.72 10.72 2.15
C GLU A 126 10.75 9.30 1.55
N PRO A 127 11.91 8.83 1.09
CA PRO A 127 12.07 7.43 0.74
C PRO A 127 12.02 6.57 2.00
N VAL A 128 11.48 5.36 1.88
CA VAL A 128 11.32 4.43 3.00
C VAL A 128 11.98 3.10 2.66
N VAL A 129 12.79 2.61 3.60
CA VAL A 129 13.37 1.26 3.57
C VAL A 129 12.97 0.54 4.84
N VAL A 130 12.43 -0.66 4.72
CA VAL A 130 12.07 -1.53 5.85
C VAL A 130 12.91 -2.80 5.83
N ALA A 131 13.15 -3.40 6.99
CA ALA A 131 13.85 -4.67 7.08
C ALA A 131 12.83 -5.82 7.15
N VAL A 132 12.82 -6.69 6.14
CA VAL A 132 12.01 -7.91 6.11
C VAL A 132 12.93 -9.12 6.16
N GLU A 133 12.88 -9.91 7.23
CA GLU A 133 13.78 -11.05 7.47
C GLU A 133 15.27 -10.69 7.31
N GLY A 134 15.66 -9.51 7.77
CA GLY A 134 17.05 -9.04 7.67
C GLY A 134 17.45 -8.50 6.29
N VAL A 135 16.53 -8.46 5.33
CA VAL A 135 16.75 -7.87 4.00
C VAL A 135 16.15 -6.47 3.97
N GLY A 136 16.97 -5.48 3.56
CA GLY A 136 16.48 -4.11 3.30
C GLY A 136 15.60 -4.10 2.06
N VAL A 137 14.34 -3.65 2.21
CA VAL A 137 13.37 -3.54 1.12
C VAL A 137 12.99 -2.07 0.97
N GLY A 138 13.40 -1.45 -0.14
CA GLY A 138 12.97 -0.10 -0.51
C GLY A 138 11.53 -0.12 -1.03
N ILE A 139 10.74 0.86 -0.60
CA ILE A 139 9.33 0.98 -0.98
C ILE A 139 9.18 2.02 -2.08
N THR A 140 8.48 1.66 -3.14
CA THR A 140 8.09 2.57 -4.23
C THR A 140 6.70 2.21 -4.75
N LEU A 141 5.99 3.18 -5.34
CA LEU A 141 4.66 2.98 -5.89
C LEU A 141 4.59 3.39 -7.37
N CYS A 142 4.19 2.45 -8.21
CA CYS A 142 3.77 2.66 -9.60
C CYS A 142 4.71 3.59 -10.39
N TYR A 143 4.35 4.86 -10.56
CA TYR A 143 5.09 5.83 -11.37
C TYR A 143 6.49 6.15 -10.83
N ASP A 144 6.74 5.91 -9.53
CA ASP A 144 8.07 6.07 -8.94
C ASP A 144 9.15 5.28 -9.71
N ILE A 145 8.80 4.14 -10.33
CA ILE A 145 9.74 3.32 -11.11
C ILE A 145 10.36 4.07 -12.30
N ARG A 146 9.79 5.20 -12.72
CA ARG A 146 10.31 6.04 -13.81
C ARG A 146 11.43 6.98 -13.37
N PHE A 147 11.75 7.01 -12.08
CA PHE A 147 12.70 7.95 -11.48
C PHE A 147 13.90 7.22 -10.87
N PRO A 148 14.97 6.96 -11.67
CA PRO A 148 16.10 6.11 -11.25
C PRO A 148 16.84 6.62 -9.99
N TYR A 149 16.79 7.91 -9.71
CA TYR A 149 17.46 8.48 -8.53
C TYR A 149 16.79 8.13 -7.19
N LEU A 150 15.62 7.50 -7.23
CA LEU A 150 14.95 7.00 -6.03
C LEU A 150 15.52 5.64 -5.57
N TYR A 151 16.27 4.94 -6.45
CA TYR A 151 16.78 3.59 -6.22
C TYR A 151 18.28 3.55 -5.90
#